data_6ba7f725fa6e585f5361f7d87b88018e
#
_entry.id   6ba7f725fa6e585f5361f7d87b88018e
#
_cell.length_a   1.000
_cell.length_b   1.000
_cell.length_c   1.000
_cell.angle_alpha   90.00
_cell.angle_beta   90.00
_cell.angle_gamma   90.00
#
_symmetry.space_group_name_H-M   'P 1'
#
loop_
_entity.id
_entity.type
_entity.pdbx_description
1 polymer ?
#
loop_
_entity_poly.entity_id
_entity_poly.type
_entity_poly.pdbx_seq_one_letter_code
_entity_poly.pdbx_strand_id
1 'polypeptide(L)'
;QFRDDFFDNIIKTRNDYVKRLKDPSKIKSRETNFALLNNAIKEIKEKGKLAYHFHLKTGMKIKTKDTDKMIRVHLPIPLENCQISNFKLLKTTPQNRSLNEKDHPQRTVYFEENIDDIKEFYVEYEYDNMIEYQELDYQKVLNDQPKFYLHEQAPHIVFTPYLKSLAKEIIKNETNNLIKAKLIYEYITTHITYSFVRNYYTIPNIPEYAALGGKGDCGVQTLLFITLCRYVGVPAMWQAGLYVTPYDIGNHDWARFYVAPYGWLYADCSFGG
;
A
#
# COMPACT_ATOMS: atom_id res chain seq x y z
N GLN A 1 3.04 -14.43 11.43
CA GLN A 1 2.30 -13.20 11.09
C GLN A 1 1.32 -12.79 12.21
N PHE A 2 0.25 -13.55 12.52
CA PHE A 2 -0.71 -13.19 13.58
C PHE A 2 -0.04 -12.80 14.92
N ARG A 3 0.99 -13.52 15.34
CA ARG A 3 1.70 -13.25 16.58
C ARG A 3 2.48 -11.92 16.53
N ASP A 4 3.05 -11.61 15.38
CA ASP A 4 3.85 -10.40 15.20
C ASP A 4 2.94 -9.17 15.09
N ASP A 5 1.86 -9.25 14.34
CA ASP A 5 0.83 -8.21 14.26
C ASP A 5 0.18 -7.92 15.62
N PHE A 6 -0.12 -8.97 16.39
CA PHE A 6 -0.66 -8.85 17.75
C PHE A 6 0.33 -8.14 18.69
N PHE A 7 1.62 -8.49 18.59
CA PHE A 7 2.67 -7.86 19.38
C PHE A 7 2.80 -6.37 19.07
N ASP A 8 2.81 -6.01 17.80
CA ASP A 8 2.92 -4.62 17.37
C ASP A 8 1.73 -3.78 17.81
N ASN A 9 0.53 -4.34 17.76
CA ASN A 9 -0.66 -3.64 18.26
C ASN A 9 -0.63 -3.44 19.79
N ILE A 10 -0.14 -4.41 20.56
CA ILE A 10 0.01 -4.24 21.99
C ILE A 10 1.05 -3.17 22.32
N ILE A 11 2.17 -3.13 21.61
CA ILE A 11 3.19 -2.10 21.82
C ILE A 11 2.61 -0.72 21.54
N LYS A 12 1.79 -0.56 20.49
CA LYS A 12 1.14 0.71 20.14
C LYS A 12 0.18 1.20 21.22
N THR A 13 -0.57 0.31 21.83
CA THR A 13 -1.72 0.65 22.68
C THR A 13 -1.47 0.52 24.17
N ARG A 14 -0.40 -0.18 24.58
CA ARG A 14 -0.16 -0.55 25.98
C ARG A 14 1.26 -0.25 26.43
N ASN A 15 1.50 1.00 26.86
CA ASN A 15 2.80 1.43 27.41
C ASN A 15 3.26 0.63 28.64
N ASP A 16 2.32 0.07 29.41
CA ASP A 16 2.64 -0.79 30.54
C ASP A 16 3.22 -2.14 30.10
N TYR A 17 2.79 -2.64 28.92
CA TYR A 17 3.31 -3.87 28.35
C TYR A 17 4.74 -3.68 27.81
N VAL A 18 4.99 -2.55 27.17
CA VAL A 18 6.34 -2.19 26.67
C VAL A 18 7.38 -2.26 27.78
N LYS A 19 7.03 -1.77 28.98
CA LYS A 19 7.92 -1.80 30.17
C LYS A 19 8.21 -3.21 30.70
N ARG A 20 7.42 -4.20 30.31
CA ARG A 20 7.55 -5.61 30.77
C ARG A 20 8.21 -6.53 29.73
N LEU A 21 8.54 -6.02 28.55
CA LEU A 21 9.15 -6.82 27.50
C LEU A 21 10.52 -7.34 27.91
N LYS A 22 10.68 -8.67 27.74
CA LYS A 22 11.97 -9.34 28.00
C LYS A 22 13.01 -9.12 26.90
N ASP A 23 12.57 -8.68 25.71
CA ASP A 23 13.41 -8.46 24.53
C ASP A 23 13.30 -7.01 24.04
N PRO A 24 14.17 -6.12 24.52
CA PRO A 24 14.20 -4.72 24.08
C PRO A 24 14.57 -4.53 22.60
N SER A 25 15.18 -5.53 21.95
CA SER A 25 15.62 -5.41 20.55
C SER A 25 14.43 -5.21 19.61
N LYS A 26 13.28 -5.79 19.90
CA LYS A 26 12.04 -5.62 19.13
C LYS A 26 11.48 -4.20 19.19
N ILE A 27 11.64 -3.51 20.30
CA ILE A 27 11.27 -2.09 20.43
C ILE A 27 12.24 -1.23 19.64
N LYS A 28 13.54 -1.53 19.73
CA LYS A 28 14.59 -0.76 19.08
C LYS A 28 14.46 -0.79 17.54
N SER A 29 14.09 -1.94 16.94
CA SER A 29 13.89 -2.03 15.51
C SER A 29 12.76 -1.12 15.04
N ARG A 30 11.68 -1.00 15.82
CA ARG A 30 10.54 -0.13 15.54
C ARG A 30 10.89 1.35 15.70
N GLU A 31 11.54 1.72 16.80
CA GLU A 31 12.04 3.09 17.00
C GLU A 31 12.97 3.50 15.84
N THR A 32 13.79 2.58 15.33
CA THR A 32 14.64 2.80 14.17
C THR A 32 13.81 3.06 12.90
N ASN A 33 12.74 2.30 12.67
CA ASN A 33 11.87 2.51 11.51
C ASN A 33 11.13 3.86 11.58
N PHE A 34 10.62 4.26 12.74
CA PHE A 34 10.03 5.59 12.91
C PHE A 34 11.05 6.71 12.79
N ALA A 35 12.28 6.52 13.27
CA ALA A 35 13.35 7.49 13.10
C ALA A 35 13.71 7.67 11.62
N LEU A 36 13.77 6.58 10.83
CA LEU A 36 13.97 6.64 9.37
C LEU A 36 12.86 7.41 8.68
N LEU A 37 11.59 7.11 9.00
CA LEU A 37 10.44 7.81 8.42
C LEU A 37 10.48 9.31 8.76
N ASN A 38 10.71 9.66 10.02
CA ASN A 38 10.79 11.05 10.47
C ASN A 38 11.96 11.81 9.80
N ASN A 39 13.11 11.15 9.63
CA ASN A 39 14.24 11.73 8.91
C ASN A 39 13.93 11.94 7.45
N ALA A 40 13.28 10.97 6.77
CA ALA A 40 12.85 11.11 5.39
C ALA A 40 11.85 12.27 5.22
N ILE A 41 10.86 12.39 6.13
CA ILE A 41 9.91 13.51 6.12
C ILE A 41 10.61 14.85 6.32
N LYS A 42 11.57 14.93 7.22
CA LYS A 42 12.35 16.14 7.44
C LYS A 42 13.16 16.50 6.20
N GLU A 43 13.88 15.54 5.64
CA GLU A 43 14.72 15.72 4.47
C GLU A 43 13.93 16.17 3.24
N ILE A 44 12.77 15.55 2.98
CA ILE A 44 11.93 15.92 1.85
C ILE A 44 11.35 17.33 1.98
N LYS A 45 11.01 17.77 3.20
CA LYS A 45 10.56 19.13 3.48
C LYS A 45 11.68 20.16 3.29
N GLU A 46 12.88 19.84 3.72
CA GLU A 46 14.05 20.75 3.61
C GLU A 46 14.57 20.86 2.18
N LYS A 47 14.60 19.74 1.43
CA LYS A 47 15.18 19.67 0.09
C LYS A 47 14.16 19.83 -1.04
N GLY A 48 12.86 19.79 -0.72
CA GLY A 48 11.78 19.79 -1.70
C GLY A 48 11.60 18.48 -2.45
N LYS A 49 12.55 17.56 -2.35
CA LYS A 49 12.50 16.24 -2.99
C LYS A 49 13.39 15.22 -2.28
N LEU A 50 13.04 13.95 -2.43
CA LEU A 50 13.82 12.82 -1.97
C LEU A 50 13.93 11.79 -3.09
N ALA A 51 15.15 11.36 -3.40
CA ALA A 51 15.42 10.41 -4.48
C ALA A 51 16.34 9.29 -4.02
N TYR A 52 16.02 8.06 -4.42
CA TYR A 52 16.83 6.87 -4.17
C TYR A 52 16.95 6.03 -5.43
N HIS A 53 18.12 5.40 -5.59
CA HIS A 53 18.32 4.35 -6.56
C HIS A 53 18.17 2.99 -5.86
N PHE A 54 17.35 2.11 -6.45
CA PHE A 54 17.10 0.77 -5.93
C PHE A 54 17.66 -0.29 -6.87
N HIS A 55 18.37 -1.26 -6.31
CA HIS A 55 18.73 -2.49 -6.96
C HIS A 55 18.15 -3.65 -6.15
N LEU A 56 17.23 -4.39 -6.73
CA LEU A 56 16.46 -5.43 -6.05
C LEU A 56 16.56 -6.75 -6.79
N LYS A 57 16.61 -7.82 -5.99
CA LYS A 57 16.40 -9.19 -6.44
C LYS A 57 15.22 -9.77 -5.66
N THR A 58 14.16 -10.13 -6.36
CA THR A 58 12.95 -10.69 -5.76
C THR A 58 12.50 -11.93 -6.51
N GLY A 59 11.80 -12.83 -5.83
CA GLY A 59 11.34 -14.05 -6.46
C GLY A 59 10.76 -15.05 -5.48
N MET A 60 10.60 -16.27 -5.95
CA MET A 60 10.08 -17.37 -5.17
C MET A 60 10.74 -18.68 -5.54
N LYS A 61 10.67 -19.61 -4.58
CA LYS A 61 11.07 -21.00 -4.76
C LYS A 61 9.83 -21.86 -4.64
N ILE A 62 9.52 -22.58 -5.71
CA ILE A 62 8.38 -23.50 -5.74
C ILE A 62 8.91 -24.93 -5.59
N LYS A 63 8.32 -25.65 -4.64
CA LYS A 63 8.55 -27.07 -4.43
C LYS A 63 7.24 -27.82 -4.68
N THR A 64 7.27 -28.79 -5.56
CA THR A 64 6.12 -29.67 -5.80
C THR A 64 6.55 -31.13 -5.76
N LYS A 65 5.63 -31.98 -5.33
CA LYS A 65 5.80 -33.44 -5.44
C LYS A 65 5.18 -34.00 -6.73
N ASP A 66 4.40 -33.19 -7.42
CA ASP A 66 3.77 -33.55 -8.68
C ASP A 66 4.75 -33.18 -9.81
N THR A 67 5.43 -34.17 -10.35
CA THR A 67 6.27 -34.04 -11.54
C THR A 67 5.41 -33.83 -12.79
N ASP A 68 5.96 -33.16 -13.80
CA ASP A 68 5.35 -32.89 -15.12
C ASP A 68 4.15 -31.92 -15.12
N LYS A 69 4.02 -31.04 -14.11
CA LYS A 69 3.05 -29.97 -14.15
C LYS A 69 3.63 -28.67 -14.71
N MET A 70 2.96 -28.13 -15.72
CA MET A 70 3.19 -26.77 -16.19
C MET A 70 2.80 -25.77 -15.10
N ILE A 71 3.76 -24.95 -14.67
CA ILE A 71 3.52 -23.87 -13.68
C ILE A 71 3.69 -22.53 -14.37
N ARG A 72 2.77 -21.63 -14.07
CA ARG A 72 2.75 -20.25 -14.52
C ARG A 72 3.07 -19.33 -13.35
N VAL A 73 4.09 -18.49 -13.50
CA VAL A 73 4.56 -17.59 -12.46
C VAL A 73 4.60 -16.18 -12.99
N HIS A 74 3.99 -15.25 -12.25
CA HIS A 74 4.06 -13.82 -12.48
C HIS A 74 4.83 -13.16 -11.33
N LEU A 75 5.99 -12.59 -11.63
CA LEU A 75 6.74 -11.79 -10.67
C LEU A 75 6.53 -10.31 -10.95
N PRO A 76 5.94 -9.56 -10.00
CA PRO A 76 5.71 -8.11 -10.16
C PRO A 76 7.02 -7.35 -10.33
N ILE A 77 6.98 -6.35 -11.21
CA ILE A 77 8.06 -5.40 -11.42
C ILE A 77 7.52 -3.98 -11.42
N PRO A 78 8.34 -2.96 -11.14
CA PRO A 78 7.89 -1.59 -11.11
C PRO A 78 7.26 -1.10 -12.41
N LEU A 79 6.17 -0.36 -12.28
CA LEU A 79 5.57 0.44 -13.34
C LEU A 79 6.21 1.84 -13.31
N GLU A 80 6.80 2.26 -14.42
CA GLU A 80 7.31 3.62 -14.55
C GLU A 80 6.15 4.63 -14.53
N ASN A 81 6.24 5.60 -13.64
CA ASN A 81 5.20 6.62 -13.40
C ASN A 81 5.82 7.91 -12.85
N CYS A 82 5.03 8.75 -12.20
CA CYS A 82 5.52 10.01 -11.62
C CYS A 82 6.61 9.85 -10.53
N GLN A 83 6.72 8.68 -9.89
CA GLN A 83 7.71 8.41 -8.85
C GLN A 83 8.85 7.50 -9.32
N ILE A 84 8.57 6.61 -10.28
CA ILE A 84 9.50 5.57 -10.70
C ILE A 84 9.94 5.82 -12.13
N SER A 85 11.25 5.84 -12.33
CA SER A 85 11.91 6.05 -13.62
C SER A 85 13.13 5.15 -13.77
N ASN A 86 13.68 5.11 -14.99
CA ASN A 86 14.93 4.41 -15.30
C ASN A 86 14.91 2.93 -14.96
N PHE A 87 13.73 2.27 -15.07
CA PHE A 87 13.64 0.83 -14.83
C PHE A 87 14.47 0.04 -15.82
N LYS A 88 15.32 -0.87 -15.29
CA LYS A 88 16.11 -1.83 -16.08
C LYS A 88 15.98 -3.22 -15.47
N LEU A 89 15.55 -4.17 -16.28
CA LEU A 89 15.58 -5.59 -15.94
C LEU A 89 17.02 -6.12 -16.21
N LEU A 90 17.71 -6.53 -15.16
CA LEU A 90 19.11 -6.97 -15.24
C LEU A 90 19.23 -8.48 -15.49
N LYS A 91 18.45 -9.28 -14.75
CA LYS A 91 18.55 -10.74 -14.82
C LYS A 91 17.21 -11.39 -14.47
N THR A 92 16.98 -12.56 -15.06
CA THR A 92 15.87 -13.45 -14.71
C THR A 92 16.33 -14.89 -14.56
N THR A 93 15.64 -15.63 -13.71
CA THR A 93 15.78 -17.08 -13.57
C THR A 93 14.37 -17.66 -13.49
N PRO A 94 13.97 -18.54 -14.43
CA PRO A 94 14.65 -18.92 -15.68
C PRO A 94 14.88 -17.74 -16.64
N GLN A 95 15.71 -17.96 -17.66
CA GLN A 95 15.93 -16.94 -18.71
C GLN A 95 14.76 -16.87 -19.71
N ASN A 96 14.08 -18.00 -19.95
CA ASN A 96 12.89 -18.04 -20.79
C ASN A 96 11.72 -17.36 -20.07
N ARG A 97 11.26 -16.23 -20.62
CA ARG A 97 10.27 -15.36 -20.01
C ARG A 97 9.60 -14.47 -21.04
N SER A 98 8.45 -13.91 -20.66
CA SER A 98 7.89 -12.74 -21.32
C SER A 98 7.77 -11.56 -20.35
N LEU A 99 7.70 -10.36 -20.89
CA LEU A 99 7.63 -9.11 -20.13
C LEU A 99 6.40 -8.33 -20.59
N ASN A 100 5.58 -7.87 -19.65
CA ASN A 100 4.47 -6.98 -19.99
C ASN A 100 4.96 -5.64 -20.55
N GLU A 101 4.14 -5.03 -21.38
CA GLU A 101 4.35 -3.67 -21.89
C GLU A 101 4.57 -2.66 -20.74
N LYS A 102 5.23 -1.55 -21.08
CA LYS A 102 5.64 -0.55 -20.07
C LYS A 102 4.47 0.09 -19.32
N ASP A 103 3.34 0.21 -19.98
CA ASP A 103 2.10 0.85 -19.50
C ASP A 103 1.08 -0.13 -18.94
N HIS A 104 1.41 -1.44 -18.89
CA HIS A 104 0.51 -2.45 -18.36
C HIS A 104 0.25 -2.20 -16.87
N PRO A 105 -1.01 -2.06 -16.41
CA PRO A 105 -1.32 -1.66 -15.04
C PRO A 105 -0.76 -2.57 -13.93
N GLN A 106 -0.64 -3.86 -14.25
CA GLN A 106 -0.02 -4.89 -13.38
C GLN A 106 1.19 -5.48 -14.09
N ARG A 107 2.26 -4.72 -14.14
CA ARG A 107 3.46 -5.09 -14.86
C ARG A 107 4.18 -6.24 -14.18
N THR A 108 4.40 -7.32 -14.91
CA THR A 108 5.06 -8.54 -14.41
C THR A 108 6.07 -9.09 -15.41
N VAL A 109 7.01 -9.87 -14.90
CA VAL A 109 7.72 -10.87 -15.67
C VAL A 109 6.98 -12.19 -15.55
N TYR A 110 6.62 -12.79 -16.67
CA TYR A 110 5.89 -14.05 -16.75
C TYR A 110 6.83 -15.20 -17.13
N PHE A 111 6.68 -16.32 -16.43
CA PHE A 111 7.35 -17.58 -16.70
C PHE A 111 6.33 -18.68 -16.87
N GLU A 112 6.61 -19.61 -17.78
CA GLU A 112 5.86 -20.83 -17.96
C GLU A 112 6.85 -22.00 -18.08
N GLU A 113 6.84 -22.89 -17.09
CA GLU A 113 7.87 -23.92 -16.93
C GLU A 113 7.30 -25.21 -16.37
N ASN A 114 7.85 -26.33 -16.83
CA ASN A 114 7.64 -27.62 -16.17
C ASN A 114 8.52 -27.73 -14.93
N ILE A 115 7.97 -28.29 -13.86
CA ILE A 115 8.70 -28.48 -12.60
C ILE A 115 8.83 -29.97 -12.30
N ASP A 116 10.07 -30.41 -12.14
CA ASP A 116 10.40 -31.80 -11.80
C ASP A 116 10.48 -32.01 -10.29
N ASP A 117 10.95 -31.03 -9.50
CA ASP A 117 11.03 -31.08 -8.02
C ASP A 117 11.02 -29.66 -7.42
N ILE A 118 12.12 -28.94 -7.50
CA ILE A 118 12.28 -27.60 -6.96
C ILE A 118 12.72 -26.68 -8.08
N LYS A 119 12.00 -25.59 -8.27
CA LYS A 119 12.39 -24.57 -9.23
C LYS A 119 12.37 -23.18 -8.61
N GLU A 120 13.36 -22.38 -8.95
CA GLU A 120 13.52 -21.02 -8.49
C GLU A 120 13.14 -20.05 -9.61
N PHE A 121 12.36 -19.03 -9.24
CA PHE A 121 11.95 -17.94 -10.12
C PHE A 121 12.38 -16.62 -9.49
N TYR A 122 13.28 -15.89 -10.16
CA TYR A 122 13.80 -14.61 -9.69
C TYR A 122 13.83 -13.58 -10.82
N VAL A 123 13.64 -12.34 -10.43
CA VAL A 123 13.92 -11.16 -11.23
C VAL A 123 14.86 -10.25 -10.46
N GLU A 124 15.84 -9.72 -11.16
CA GLU A 124 16.79 -8.72 -10.65
C GLU A 124 16.70 -7.49 -11.52
N TYR A 125 16.46 -6.33 -10.89
CA TYR A 125 16.20 -5.08 -11.59
C TYR A 125 16.67 -3.88 -10.78
N GLU A 126 16.84 -2.77 -11.48
CA GLU A 126 17.13 -1.47 -10.89
C GLU A 126 16.12 -0.41 -11.35
N TYR A 127 15.93 0.62 -10.55
CA TYR A 127 15.10 1.78 -10.86
C TYR A 127 15.42 2.95 -9.94
N ASP A 128 15.03 4.15 -10.37
CA ASP A 128 15.06 5.34 -9.55
C ASP A 128 13.65 5.64 -9.01
N ASN A 129 13.58 5.98 -7.72
CA ASN A 129 12.37 6.46 -7.08
C ASN A 129 12.60 7.89 -6.60
N MET A 130 11.73 8.81 -6.99
CA MET A 130 11.78 10.20 -6.59
C MET A 130 10.42 10.66 -6.10
N ILE A 131 10.39 11.30 -4.93
CA ILE A 131 9.20 11.92 -4.35
C ILE A 131 9.48 13.41 -4.19
N GLU A 132 8.56 14.25 -4.66
CA GLU A 132 8.59 15.68 -4.46
C GLU A 132 7.71 16.08 -3.28
N TYR A 133 8.18 17.02 -2.45
CA TYR A 133 7.36 17.61 -1.42
C TYR A 133 6.40 18.62 -2.04
N GLN A 134 5.15 18.49 -1.72
CA GLN A 134 4.12 19.43 -2.14
C GLN A 134 3.43 20.00 -0.90
N GLU A 135 3.55 21.31 -0.69
CA GLU A 135 2.81 21.98 0.35
C GLU A 135 1.34 22.11 -0.05
N LEU A 136 0.45 21.63 0.81
CA LEU A 136 -0.97 21.59 0.56
C LEU A 136 -1.69 22.71 1.31
N ASP A 137 -2.40 23.54 0.54
CA ASP A 137 -3.23 24.64 1.04
C ASP A 137 -4.70 24.35 0.72
N TYR A 138 -5.52 24.15 1.73
CA TYR A 138 -6.95 23.87 1.56
C TYR A 138 -7.70 24.99 0.81
N GLN A 139 -7.23 26.24 0.89
CA GLN A 139 -7.87 27.38 0.25
C GLN A 139 -7.64 27.40 -1.26
N LYS A 140 -6.61 26.69 -1.75
CA LYS A 140 -6.28 26.59 -3.18
C LYS A 140 -7.01 25.45 -3.89
N VAL A 141 -7.72 24.61 -3.14
CA VAL A 141 -8.49 23.49 -3.72
C VAL A 141 -9.60 24.03 -4.61
N LEU A 142 -9.66 23.54 -5.85
CA LEU A 142 -10.68 23.98 -6.80
C LEU A 142 -12.05 23.40 -6.42
N ASN A 143 -13.12 24.18 -6.63
CA ASN A 143 -14.48 23.72 -6.40
C ASN A 143 -14.90 22.66 -7.44
N ASP A 144 -14.46 22.81 -8.68
CA ASP A 144 -14.70 21.84 -9.75
C ASP A 144 -13.60 20.77 -9.74
N GLN A 145 -14.00 19.58 -9.33
CA GLN A 145 -13.12 18.41 -9.22
C GLN A 145 -13.46 17.39 -10.32
N PRO A 146 -12.45 16.68 -10.86
CA PRO A 146 -12.70 15.72 -11.92
C PRO A 146 -13.51 14.51 -11.42
N LYS A 147 -14.25 13.88 -12.35
CA LYS A 147 -15.20 12.78 -12.05
C LYS A 147 -14.73 11.39 -12.51
N PHE A 148 -13.44 11.15 -12.54
CA PHE A 148 -12.89 9.82 -12.81
C PHE A 148 -12.65 9.06 -11.49
N TYR A 149 -12.51 7.74 -11.54
CA TYR A 149 -12.27 6.87 -10.36
C TYR A 149 -13.21 7.13 -9.16
N LEU A 150 -14.50 7.38 -9.45
CA LEU A 150 -15.56 7.58 -8.46
C LEU A 150 -16.57 6.42 -8.39
N HIS A 151 -16.45 5.45 -9.29
CA HIS A 151 -17.40 4.34 -9.42
C HIS A 151 -17.04 3.18 -8.47
N GLU A 152 -18.04 2.37 -8.20
CA GLU A 152 -17.86 1.07 -7.55
C GLU A 152 -17.00 0.14 -8.41
N GLN A 153 -16.32 -0.78 -7.77
CA GLN A 153 -15.52 -1.82 -8.43
C GLN A 153 -15.62 -3.10 -7.60
N ALA A 154 -16.73 -3.81 -7.83
CA ALA A 154 -17.00 -5.06 -7.14
C ALA A 154 -15.88 -6.10 -7.43
N PRO A 155 -15.58 -7.01 -6.46
CA PRO A 155 -16.24 -7.14 -5.16
C PRO A 155 -15.66 -6.24 -4.06
N HIS A 156 -14.55 -5.55 -4.29
CA HIS A 156 -13.76 -4.90 -3.24
C HIS A 156 -14.08 -3.42 -2.99
N ILE A 157 -14.72 -2.74 -3.94
CA ILE A 157 -15.16 -1.35 -3.78
C ILE A 157 -16.65 -1.29 -4.05
N VAL A 158 -17.45 -1.42 -2.98
CA VAL A 158 -18.92 -1.43 -3.05
C VAL A 158 -19.48 -0.47 -2.01
N PHE A 159 -20.39 0.41 -2.42
CA PHE A 159 -20.99 1.42 -1.57
C PHE A 159 -22.22 0.86 -0.83
N THR A 160 -21.99 0.06 0.21
CA THR A 160 -23.09 -0.47 1.03
C THR A 160 -23.84 0.66 1.76
N PRO A 161 -25.09 0.44 2.21
CA PRO A 161 -25.81 1.42 3.01
C PRO A 161 -25.04 1.86 4.26
N TYR A 162 -24.35 0.92 4.92
CA TYR A 162 -23.52 1.20 6.08
C TYR A 162 -22.33 2.12 5.73
N LEU A 163 -21.55 1.80 4.70
CA LEU A 163 -20.41 2.62 4.28
C LEU A 163 -20.81 4.00 3.79
N LYS A 164 -21.99 4.12 3.14
CA LYS A 164 -22.58 5.42 2.77
C LYS A 164 -22.91 6.28 3.99
N SER A 165 -23.50 5.67 5.02
CA SER A 165 -23.81 6.35 6.28
C SER A 165 -22.54 6.78 7.01
N LEU A 166 -21.58 5.87 7.15
CA LEU A 166 -20.28 6.14 7.76
C LEU A 166 -19.54 7.29 7.06
N ALA A 167 -19.47 7.26 5.74
CA ALA A 167 -18.80 8.34 4.99
C ALA A 167 -19.44 9.71 5.25
N LYS A 168 -20.78 9.78 5.27
CA LYS A 168 -21.50 11.02 5.58
C LYS A 168 -21.26 11.49 7.01
N GLU A 169 -21.21 10.57 7.97
CA GLU A 169 -20.91 10.89 9.36
C GLU A 169 -19.50 11.48 9.52
N ILE A 170 -18.50 10.90 8.84
CA ILE A 170 -17.11 11.35 8.89
C ILE A 170 -16.98 12.76 8.30
N ILE A 171 -17.48 12.99 7.09
CA ILE A 171 -17.28 14.29 6.41
C ILE A 171 -18.28 15.36 6.82
N LYS A 172 -19.43 14.97 7.38
CA LYS A 172 -20.56 15.89 7.71
C LYS A 172 -20.96 16.73 6.50
N ASN A 173 -20.76 18.04 6.58
CA ASN A 173 -21.09 19.01 5.53
C ASN A 173 -19.86 19.52 4.76
N GLU A 174 -18.71 18.84 4.90
CA GLU A 174 -17.48 19.26 4.24
C GLU A 174 -17.60 19.11 2.72
N THR A 175 -17.19 20.14 1.98
CA THR A 175 -17.23 20.18 0.52
C THR A 175 -15.84 20.11 -0.12
N ASN A 176 -14.80 20.54 0.60
CA ASN A 176 -13.42 20.54 0.11
C ASN A 176 -12.84 19.13 0.03
N ASN A 177 -12.45 18.68 -1.16
CA ASN A 177 -12.00 17.32 -1.38
C ASN A 177 -10.72 16.95 -0.61
N LEU A 178 -9.82 17.92 -0.38
CA LEU A 178 -8.61 17.66 0.41
C LEU A 178 -8.95 17.44 1.89
N ILE A 179 -9.88 18.23 2.43
CA ILE A 179 -10.35 18.07 3.81
C ILE A 179 -11.14 16.77 3.97
N LYS A 180 -12.02 16.42 3.00
CA LYS A 180 -12.72 15.12 3.02
C LYS A 180 -11.74 13.95 3.09
N ALA A 181 -10.72 13.95 2.24
CA ALA A 181 -9.70 12.89 2.24
C ALA A 181 -8.95 12.83 3.58
N LYS A 182 -8.61 13.99 4.15
CA LYS A 182 -7.98 14.08 5.48
C LYS A 182 -8.87 13.52 6.58
N LEU A 183 -10.14 13.87 6.63
CA LEU A 183 -11.09 13.37 7.65
C LEU A 183 -11.25 11.84 7.55
N ILE A 184 -11.32 11.31 6.34
CA ILE A 184 -11.39 9.85 6.11
C ILE A 184 -10.08 9.18 6.57
N TYR A 185 -8.94 9.75 6.23
CA TYR A 185 -7.64 9.27 6.67
C TYR A 185 -7.53 9.25 8.20
N GLU A 186 -7.86 10.35 8.87
CA GLU A 186 -7.84 10.48 10.33
C GLU A 186 -8.80 9.48 11.00
N TYR A 187 -9.99 9.27 10.42
CA TYR A 187 -10.92 8.24 10.91
C TYR A 187 -10.27 6.85 10.87
N ILE A 188 -9.68 6.47 9.74
CA ILE A 188 -9.10 5.13 9.58
C ILE A 188 -7.91 4.95 10.52
N THR A 189 -7.00 5.91 10.59
CA THR A 189 -5.80 5.82 11.43
C THR A 189 -6.09 5.77 12.93
N THR A 190 -7.24 6.29 13.36
CA THR A 190 -7.65 6.32 14.77
C THR A 190 -8.62 5.21 15.17
N HIS A 191 -9.39 4.64 14.22
CA HIS A 191 -10.43 3.65 14.52
C HIS A 191 -10.11 2.24 14.00
N ILE A 192 -9.20 2.11 13.02
CA ILE A 192 -8.85 0.80 12.45
C ILE A 192 -7.46 0.41 12.91
N THR A 193 -7.39 -0.54 13.81
CA THR A 193 -6.12 -1.08 14.31
C THR A 193 -5.47 -1.97 13.27
N TYR A 194 -4.16 -1.79 13.03
CA TYR A 194 -3.41 -2.70 12.15
C TYR A 194 -3.38 -4.12 12.74
N SER A 195 -3.78 -5.10 11.97
CA SER A 195 -3.92 -6.47 12.46
C SER A 195 -3.86 -7.48 11.33
N PHE A 196 -3.61 -8.74 11.69
CA PHE A 196 -3.76 -9.87 10.78
C PHE A 196 -5.15 -9.91 10.14
N VAL A 197 -5.18 -10.22 8.85
CA VAL A 197 -6.38 -10.43 8.07
C VAL A 197 -6.33 -11.79 7.40
N ARG A 198 -7.47 -12.51 7.41
CA ARG A 198 -7.62 -13.74 6.64
C ARG A 198 -7.51 -13.44 5.14
N ASN A 199 -7.30 -14.49 4.33
CA ASN A 199 -7.20 -14.33 2.88
C ASN A 199 -8.37 -13.51 2.30
N TYR A 200 -8.08 -12.48 1.53
CA TYR A 200 -9.05 -11.49 1.01
C TYR A 200 -10.21 -12.11 0.24
N TYR A 201 -9.96 -13.19 -0.54
CA TYR A 201 -11.02 -13.88 -1.27
C TYR A 201 -12.08 -14.53 -0.36
N THR A 202 -11.82 -14.65 0.95
CA THR A 202 -12.78 -15.15 1.94
C THR A 202 -13.65 -14.04 2.55
N ILE A 203 -13.41 -12.79 2.17
CA ILE A 203 -14.10 -11.61 2.72
C ILE A 203 -15.00 -11.04 1.63
N PRO A 204 -16.34 -11.13 1.77
CA PRO A 204 -17.27 -10.67 0.74
C PRO A 204 -17.17 -9.17 0.45
N ASN A 205 -16.96 -8.34 1.48
CA ASN A 205 -16.77 -6.90 1.38
C ASN A 205 -15.67 -6.45 2.33
N ILE A 206 -14.48 -6.18 1.79
CA ILE A 206 -13.31 -5.84 2.59
C ILE A 206 -13.45 -4.48 3.30
N PRO A 207 -13.93 -3.39 2.66
CA PRO A 207 -14.15 -2.12 3.34
C PRO A 207 -15.13 -2.20 4.52
N GLU A 208 -16.23 -2.90 4.35
CA GLU A 208 -17.22 -3.06 5.43
C GLU A 208 -16.69 -3.95 6.54
N TYR A 209 -15.94 -5.00 6.20
CA TYR A 209 -15.23 -5.83 7.18
C TYR A 209 -14.27 -4.99 8.05
N ALA A 210 -13.51 -4.08 7.45
CA ALA A 210 -12.64 -3.17 8.16
C ALA A 210 -13.41 -2.24 9.10
N ALA A 211 -14.44 -1.57 8.57
CA ALA A 211 -15.20 -0.56 9.29
C ALA A 211 -15.98 -1.14 10.48
N LEU A 212 -16.58 -2.33 10.31
CA LEU A 212 -17.31 -3.03 11.38
C LEU A 212 -16.38 -3.71 12.39
N GLY A 213 -15.25 -4.26 11.91
CA GLY A 213 -14.31 -4.99 12.75
C GLY A 213 -13.30 -4.12 13.48
N GLY A 214 -13.14 -2.86 13.09
CA GLY A 214 -12.16 -1.93 13.66
C GLY A 214 -10.70 -2.39 13.49
N LYS A 215 -10.42 -3.25 12.51
CA LYS A 215 -9.08 -3.80 12.27
C LYS A 215 -8.86 -4.18 10.81
N GLY A 216 -7.61 -4.09 10.37
CA GLY A 216 -7.20 -4.46 9.02
C GLY A 216 -5.70 -4.31 8.81
N ASP A 217 -5.15 -5.00 7.81
CA ASP A 217 -3.80 -4.77 7.32
C ASP A 217 -3.74 -3.57 6.34
N CYS A 218 -2.59 -3.34 5.72
CA CYS A 218 -2.39 -2.22 4.79
C CYS A 218 -3.43 -2.21 3.66
N GLY A 219 -3.67 -3.36 3.03
CA GLY A 219 -4.61 -3.48 1.93
C GLY A 219 -6.07 -3.28 2.35
N VAL A 220 -6.46 -3.79 3.50
CA VAL A 220 -7.81 -3.63 4.04
C VAL A 220 -8.09 -2.17 4.40
N GLN A 221 -7.16 -1.48 5.05
CA GLN A 221 -7.26 -0.06 5.36
C GLN A 221 -7.29 0.80 4.09
N THR A 222 -6.46 0.46 3.11
CA THR A 222 -6.41 1.12 1.79
C THR A 222 -7.75 1.02 1.05
N LEU A 223 -8.36 -0.18 1.01
CA LEU A 223 -9.66 -0.37 0.35
C LEU A 223 -10.79 0.41 1.05
N LEU A 224 -10.77 0.50 2.37
CA LEU A 224 -11.72 1.32 3.12
C LEU A 224 -11.54 2.80 2.75
N PHE A 225 -10.30 3.32 2.73
CA PHE A 225 -10.00 4.68 2.33
C PHE A 225 -10.53 5.01 0.92
N ILE A 226 -10.20 4.16 -0.06
CA ILE A 226 -10.62 4.32 -1.45
C ILE A 226 -12.15 4.33 -1.56
N THR A 227 -12.82 3.40 -0.89
CA THR A 227 -14.28 3.27 -0.97
C THR A 227 -14.97 4.50 -0.40
N LEU A 228 -14.56 4.97 0.77
CA LEU A 228 -15.13 6.16 1.38
C LEU A 228 -14.84 7.42 0.55
N CYS A 229 -13.59 7.60 0.06
CA CYS A 229 -13.20 8.70 -0.81
C CYS A 229 -14.04 8.74 -2.09
N ARG A 230 -14.15 7.63 -2.82
CA ARG A 230 -14.93 7.55 -4.05
C ARG A 230 -16.40 7.92 -3.83
N TYR A 231 -16.98 7.43 -2.75
CA TYR A 231 -18.38 7.73 -2.42
C TYR A 231 -18.64 9.22 -2.16
N VAL A 232 -17.70 9.92 -1.52
CA VAL A 232 -17.84 11.36 -1.21
C VAL A 232 -17.33 12.29 -2.33
N GLY A 233 -16.99 11.72 -3.50
CA GLY A 233 -16.58 12.49 -4.67
C GLY A 233 -15.08 12.84 -4.73
N VAL A 234 -14.24 12.13 -3.98
CA VAL A 234 -12.78 12.21 -4.07
C VAL A 234 -12.27 11.04 -4.92
N PRO A 235 -11.71 11.29 -6.12
CA PRO A 235 -11.15 10.21 -6.92
C PRO A 235 -10.03 9.48 -6.20
N ALA A 236 -10.09 8.16 -6.15
CA ALA A 236 -9.10 7.36 -5.44
C ALA A 236 -8.84 6.02 -6.14
N MET A 237 -7.61 5.53 -6.04
CA MET A 237 -7.18 4.28 -6.64
C MET A 237 -6.17 3.54 -5.78
N TRP A 238 -6.10 2.23 -5.99
CA TRP A 238 -5.18 1.31 -5.35
C TRP A 238 -3.76 1.44 -5.88
N GLN A 239 -2.81 1.30 -4.98
CA GLN A 239 -1.41 1.07 -5.29
C GLN A 239 -0.90 -0.13 -4.49
N ALA A 240 -0.14 -1.00 -5.14
CA ALA A 240 0.57 -2.09 -4.51
C ALA A 240 2.05 -2.02 -4.89
N GLY A 241 2.92 -2.42 -3.99
CA GLY A 241 4.35 -2.39 -4.22
C GLY A 241 5.16 -3.01 -3.09
N LEU A 242 6.33 -2.47 -2.88
CA LEU A 242 7.24 -2.90 -1.84
C LEU A 242 7.46 -1.79 -0.81
N TYR A 243 7.37 -2.15 0.45
CA TYR A 243 7.97 -1.41 1.54
C TYR A 243 9.45 -1.79 1.59
N VAL A 244 10.34 -0.82 1.42
CA VAL A 244 11.78 -1.06 1.38
C VAL A 244 12.48 -0.10 2.32
N THR A 245 13.20 -0.67 3.28
CA THR A 245 14.12 0.06 4.17
C THR A 245 15.49 -0.61 4.15
N PRO A 246 16.54 -0.01 4.68
CA PRO A 246 17.83 -0.66 4.83
C PRO A 246 17.81 -1.95 5.69
N TYR A 247 16.72 -2.17 6.44
CA TYR A 247 16.61 -3.26 7.42
C TYR A 247 15.54 -4.28 7.10
N ASP A 248 14.58 -3.92 6.26
CA ASP A 248 13.42 -4.77 5.97
C ASP A 248 12.84 -4.48 4.59
N ILE A 249 12.28 -5.52 3.97
CA ILE A 249 11.57 -5.46 2.71
C ILE A 249 10.30 -6.31 2.80
N GLY A 250 9.19 -5.76 2.39
CA GLY A 250 7.91 -6.46 2.40
C GLY A 250 6.94 -5.97 1.33
N ASN A 251 5.89 -6.75 1.11
CA ASN A 251 4.77 -6.32 0.28
C ASN A 251 3.97 -5.25 1.03
N HIS A 252 3.51 -4.26 0.29
CA HIS A 252 2.78 -3.14 0.88
C HIS A 252 1.74 -2.57 -0.07
N ASP A 253 0.65 -2.05 0.51
CA ASP A 253 -0.47 -1.45 -0.20
C ASP A 253 -0.78 -0.07 0.38
N TRP A 254 -1.08 0.88 -0.52
CA TRP A 254 -1.49 2.24 -0.17
C TRP A 254 -2.46 2.81 -1.20
N ALA A 255 -3.00 3.99 -0.97
CA ALA A 255 -3.89 4.66 -1.89
C ALA A 255 -3.23 5.85 -2.60
N ARG A 256 -3.73 6.14 -3.80
CA ARG A 256 -3.63 7.47 -4.40
C ARG A 256 -5.01 8.09 -4.44
N PHE A 257 -5.08 9.39 -4.20
CA PHE A 257 -6.29 10.16 -4.37
C PHE A 257 -6.00 11.46 -5.11
N TYR A 258 -6.99 11.98 -5.82
CA TYR A 258 -6.80 13.14 -6.68
C TYR A 258 -7.52 14.36 -6.13
N VAL A 259 -6.80 15.49 -6.09
CA VAL A 259 -7.37 16.79 -5.72
C VAL A 259 -6.81 17.88 -6.62
N ALA A 260 -7.66 18.53 -7.43
CA ALA A 260 -7.25 19.70 -8.20
C ALA A 260 -7.02 20.92 -7.29
N PRO A 261 -5.95 21.71 -7.49
CA PRO A 261 -5.00 21.68 -8.60
C PRO A 261 -3.79 20.75 -8.36
N TYR A 262 -3.69 20.06 -7.23
CA TYR A 262 -2.50 19.33 -6.80
C TYR A 262 -2.22 18.04 -7.59
N GLY A 263 -3.25 17.47 -8.24
CA GLY A 263 -3.09 16.21 -8.94
C GLY A 263 -3.21 14.99 -8.01
N TRP A 264 -2.46 13.93 -8.33
CA TRP A 264 -2.44 12.70 -7.54
C TRP A 264 -1.59 12.84 -6.29
N LEU A 265 -2.19 12.63 -5.15
CA LEU A 265 -1.58 12.57 -3.82
C LEU A 265 -1.59 11.13 -3.29
N TYR A 266 -0.80 10.86 -2.27
CA TYR A 266 -0.68 9.53 -1.66
C TYR A 266 -1.27 9.52 -0.25
N ALA A 267 -1.87 8.39 0.12
CA ALA A 267 -2.36 8.14 1.48
C ALA A 267 -2.05 6.71 1.90
N ASP A 268 -1.32 6.57 2.98
CA ASP A 268 -1.01 5.29 3.61
C ASP A 268 -1.55 5.29 5.03
N CYS A 269 -2.73 4.68 5.22
CA CYS A 269 -3.40 4.67 6.51
C CYS A 269 -2.70 3.77 7.54
N SER A 270 -1.88 2.83 7.10
CA SER A 270 -1.21 1.87 7.99
C SER A 270 -0.02 2.46 8.75
N PHE A 271 0.51 3.60 8.31
CA PHE A 271 1.59 4.34 8.96
C PHE A 271 1.11 5.57 9.75
N GLY A 272 -0.17 5.88 9.73
CA GLY A 272 -0.72 7.11 10.32
C GLY A 272 -1.22 6.99 11.75
N GLY A 273 -1.09 5.87 12.38
CA GLY A 273 -1.61 5.62 13.74
C GLY A 273 -0.57 5.69 14.85
#